data_fd061585748bbf350c9c78e46029093c
#
_entry.id   fd061585748bbf350c9c78e46029093c
#
_cell.length_a   1.000
_cell.length_b   1.000
_cell.length_c   1.000
_cell.angle_alpha   90.00
_cell.angle_beta   90.00
_cell.angle_gamma   90.00
#
_symmetry.space_group_name_H-M   'P 1'
#
loop_
_entity.id
_entity.type
_entity.pdbx_description
1 polymer ?
#
loop_
_entity_poly.entity_id
_entity_poly.type
_entity_poly.pdbx_seq_one_letter_code
_entity_poly.pdbx_strand_id
1 'polypeptide(L)'
;MALIHHVCSAPFARAFGTRSLVAASSITHSHKHRNLSTATITTPSSSSSSSSSSSSSSRIQNNDSRVLLGLSEADLQQLAVEFGQKLIEGSNCIILFTKERSEMFRILVSVPQAFRKELQEAGWRVGRSPIYSSVTAADGTIKLLLKLEDNRLIETVGIPVQDEKGSMRLTACVSSQVGCPLRCSFCATGKGGFSRNLRPHEIVEQVLAIEETFKHRVTNVVFMGMGEPMLNMKSVLEAHRCLNKDIQIGQRMITISTVGVPNTIKRLASHKLQSTLAVSLHAPNQKLREAIVPSAKSYPLDAIMKDCKDYFLETSRRVSFEYALLAGVNDGVEHATELATLLHEWGRAYHVNLIPFNPIEGSEYKRPSKKAVSSFAAALESRKITVSVRQTRGLEANAACGQLRNKFQKSPLVLDSDNVQTESAVAVAC
;
A
#
# COMPACT_ATOMS: atom_id res chain seq x y z
N MET A 1 49.77 -9.84 -10.62
CA MET A 1 50.35 -9.09 -9.49
C MET A 1 49.19 -8.46 -8.74
N ALA A 2 49.08 -8.86 -7.52
CA ALA A 2 48.01 -8.57 -6.56
C ALA A 2 48.10 -7.14 -6.03
N LEU A 3 46.94 -6.59 -5.62
CA LEU A 3 46.87 -5.78 -4.39
C LEU A 3 45.41 -5.77 -3.89
N ILE A 4 45.23 -6.53 -2.85
CA ILE A 4 44.09 -6.62 -1.96
C ILE A 4 44.10 -5.38 -1.06
N HIS A 5 42.99 -4.68 -0.91
CA HIS A 5 42.78 -3.81 0.27
C HIS A 5 41.55 -4.26 1.04
N HIS A 6 41.83 -4.94 2.14
CA HIS A 6 40.96 -5.11 3.29
C HIS A 6 40.64 -3.73 3.89
N VAL A 7 39.36 -3.51 4.22
CA VAL A 7 38.98 -2.49 5.19
C VAL A 7 38.13 -3.17 6.26
N CYS A 8 38.67 -3.11 7.47
CA CYS A 8 38.19 -3.70 8.71
C CYS A 8 36.83 -3.18 9.16
N SER A 9 36.06 -4.13 9.64
CA SER A 9 34.93 -3.94 10.54
C SER A 9 35.43 -3.55 11.94
N ALA A 10 34.88 -2.52 12.55
CA ALA A 10 35.01 -2.27 13.99
C ALA A 10 33.61 -2.19 14.63
N PRO A 11 33.39 -2.83 15.79
CA PRO A 11 32.11 -2.80 16.47
C PRO A 11 32.01 -1.59 17.39
N PHE A 12 30.88 -0.89 17.34
CA PHE A 12 30.56 0.18 18.30
C PHE A 12 30.06 -0.42 19.61
N ALA A 13 30.87 -0.21 20.66
CA ALA A 13 30.56 -0.53 22.03
C ALA A 13 29.51 0.45 22.59
N ARG A 14 28.60 -0.14 23.41
CA ARG A 14 27.67 0.60 24.27
C ARG A 14 28.43 1.31 25.38
N ALA A 15 28.17 2.60 25.55
CA ALA A 15 28.49 3.30 26.80
C ALA A 15 27.18 3.62 27.53
N PHE A 16 27.02 3.01 28.70
CA PHE A 16 26.07 3.39 29.75
C PHE A 16 26.57 4.64 30.46
N GLY A 17 25.79 5.67 30.55
CA GLY A 17 26.02 6.86 31.36
C GLY A 17 24.82 7.14 32.24
N THR A 18 24.90 6.73 33.50
CA THR A 18 24.03 7.12 34.61
C THR A 18 24.35 8.54 35.09
N ARG A 19 23.30 9.34 35.33
CA ARG A 19 23.23 10.44 36.35
C ARG A 19 22.03 11.33 35.92
N SER A 20 21.27 11.91 36.80
CA SER A 20 21.11 12.02 38.23
C SER A 20 19.85 12.88 38.40
N LEU A 21 19.07 12.53 39.39
CA LEU A 21 17.91 13.27 39.89
C LEU A 21 18.34 14.65 40.40
N VAL A 22 17.65 15.70 40.03
CA VAL A 22 17.52 16.92 40.84
C VAL A 22 16.05 17.30 40.91
N ALA A 23 15.56 17.41 42.10
CA ALA A 23 14.21 17.73 42.51
C ALA A 23 14.01 19.25 42.74
N ALA A 24 12.73 19.62 42.78
CA ALA A 24 12.10 20.79 43.40
C ALA A 24 12.23 22.13 42.64
N SER A 25 11.16 22.84 42.41
CA SER A 25 10.32 23.44 43.47
C SER A 25 9.02 24.02 42.88
N SER A 26 7.98 23.85 43.67
CA SER A 26 6.68 24.45 43.58
C SER A 26 6.69 26.00 43.69
N ILE A 27 5.93 26.66 42.84
CA ILE A 27 5.38 27.99 43.17
C ILE A 27 3.90 28.02 42.80
N THR A 28 3.10 28.07 43.85
CA THR A 28 1.68 28.41 43.88
C THR A 28 1.51 29.90 43.69
N HIS A 29 0.61 30.33 42.82
CA HIS A 29 -0.08 31.62 43.00
C HIS A 29 -1.55 31.53 42.57
N SER A 30 -2.35 31.92 43.53
CA SER A 30 -3.79 31.96 43.63
C SER A 30 -4.37 33.27 43.03
N HIS A 31 -5.71 33.24 42.82
CA HIS A 31 -6.69 34.33 42.63
C HIS A 31 -6.97 34.73 41.19
N LYS A 32 -8.23 34.89 40.75
CA LYS A 32 -9.51 35.29 41.39
C LYS A 32 -10.69 34.99 40.46
N HIS A 33 -11.80 34.68 41.09
CA HIS A 33 -13.16 34.63 40.54
C HIS A 33 -13.60 35.86 39.74
N ARG A 34 -14.40 35.64 38.70
CA ARG A 34 -15.57 36.46 38.38
C ARG A 34 -16.67 35.61 37.72
N ASN A 35 -17.77 35.50 38.44
CA ASN A 35 -19.09 35.07 37.99
C ASN A 35 -19.73 36.13 37.12
N LEU A 36 -20.58 35.73 36.20
CA LEU A 36 -21.85 36.35 35.74
C LEU A 36 -22.28 35.52 34.50
N SER A 37 -23.43 35.05 34.32
CA SER A 37 -24.80 35.15 34.66
C SER A 37 -25.58 34.21 33.75
N THR A 38 -26.48 33.52 34.34
CA THR A 38 -27.59 32.72 33.83
C THR A 38 -28.42 33.38 32.72
N ALA A 39 -28.76 32.60 31.69
CA ALA A 39 -29.99 32.78 30.93
C ALA A 39 -30.64 31.43 30.68
N THR A 40 -31.70 31.19 31.38
CA THR A 40 -32.65 30.08 31.29
C THR A 40 -33.57 30.31 30.10
N ILE A 41 -33.74 29.37 29.22
CA ILE A 41 -34.92 29.27 28.36
C ILE A 41 -35.45 27.84 28.39
N THR A 42 -36.71 27.78 28.74
CA THR A 42 -37.60 26.69 29.03
C THR A 42 -37.88 25.76 27.85
N THR A 43 -38.03 24.48 28.21
CA THR A 43 -38.59 23.39 27.40
C THR A 43 -40.12 23.49 27.25
N PRO A 44 -40.68 22.79 26.28
CA PRO A 44 -41.84 21.97 26.59
C PRO A 44 -41.60 20.48 26.36
N SER A 45 -42.10 19.77 27.33
CA SER A 45 -42.27 18.33 27.42
C SER A 45 -43.34 17.81 26.44
N SER A 46 -43.11 16.66 25.81
CA SER A 46 -44.19 15.71 25.53
C SER A 46 -43.70 14.29 25.37
N SER A 47 -44.19 13.49 26.25
CA SER A 47 -44.70 12.12 26.19
C SER A 47 -43.80 10.99 25.64
N SER A 48 -43.52 10.14 26.57
CA SER A 48 -43.10 8.74 26.53
C SER A 48 -43.89 7.85 25.56
N SER A 49 -43.16 7.07 24.75
CA SER A 49 -43.62 5.75 24.37
C SER A 49 -42.39 4.83 24.33
N SER A 50 -42.47 3.85 25.21
CA SER A 50 -41.61 2.68 25.32
C SER A 50 -41.69 1.84 24.06
N SER A 51 -40.56 1.58 23.43
CA SER A 51 -40.40 0.48 22.49
C SER A 51 -39.07 -0.23 22.75
N SER A 52 -39.25 -1.47 23.05
CA SER A 52 -38.30 -2.52 23.37
C SER A 52 -37.11 -2.60 22.42
N SER A 53 -35.97 -2.74 23.04
CA SER A 53 -34.68 -3.14 22.49
C SER A 53 -34.76 -4.39 21.64
N SER A 54 -34.51 -4.25 20.34
CA SER A 54 -34.00 -5.31 19.46
C SER A 54 -32.83 -4.75 18.67
N SER A 55 -31.67 -4.75 19.31
CA SER A 55 -30.40 -4.38 18.72
C SER A 55 -29.56 -5.63 18.59
N SER A 56 -29.34 -6.12 17.37
CA SER A 56 -28.09 -6.80 16.99
C SER A 56 -28.14 -7.62 15.69
N SER A 57 -28.87 -7.20 14.67
CA SER A 57 -28.78 -7.93 13.38
C SER A 57 -28.57 -7.07 12.13
N SER A 58 -27.95 -5.90 12.25
CA SER A 58 -27.83 -4.94 11.14
C SER A 58 -26.42 -4.65 10.63
N ARG A 59 -25.42 -5.52 10.85
CA ARG A 59 -24.04 -5.27 10.36
C ARG A 59 -23.56 -6.14 9.19
N ILE A 60 -24.27 -7.18 8.78
CA ILE A 60 -23.85 -8.06 7.66
C ILE A 60 -24.70 -7.85 6.39
N GLN A 61 -25.54 -6.84 6.35
CA GLN A 61 -26.32 -6.52 5.14
C GLN A 61 -25.61 -5.47 4.28
N ASN A 62 -24.45 -5.81 3.73
CA ASN A 62 -24.02 -5.28 2.44
C ASN A 62 -23.98 -6.45 1.46
N ASN A 63 -24.99 -6.53 0.66
CA ASN A 63 -25.41 -7.64 -0.20
C ASN A 63 -24.52 -7.86 -1.43
N ASP A 64 -23.17 -7.64 -1.35
CA ASP A 64 -22.38 -7.56 -2.57
C ASP A 64 -21.22 -8.55 -2.71
N SER A 65 -20.87 -9.33 -1.73
CA SER A 65 -20.14 -10.60 -1.92
C SER A 65 -19.93 -11.33 -0.59
N ARG A 66 -20.46 -12.53 -0.48
CA ARG A 66 -20.17 -13.48 0.61
C ARG A 66 -18.80 -14.11 0.35
N VAL A 67 -17.72 -13.37 0.68
CA VAL A 67 -16.34 -13.78 0.46
C VAL A 67 -15.65 -13.98 1.80
N LEU A 68 -15.01 -15.15 1.97
CA LEU A 68 -14.31 -15.52 3.21
C LEU A 68 -12.95 -14.83 3.34
N LEU A 69 -12.25 -14.63 2.22
CA LEU A 69 -10.94 -14.00 2.22
C LEU A 69 -11.03 -12.54 2.67
N GLY A 70 -10.21 -12.18 3.67
CA GLY A 70 -10.18 -10.83 4.22
C GLY A 70 -11.12 -10.57 5.40
N LEU A 71 -12.01 -11.52 5.75
CA LEU A 71 -12.80 -11.43 6.98
C LEU A 71 -11.88 -11.41 8.20
N SER A 72 -12.32 -10.72 9.26
CA SER A 72 -11.62 -10.78 10.54
C SER A 72 -11.92 -12.10 11.26
N GLU A 73 -11.06 -12.42 12.23
CA GLU A 73 -11.30 -13.57 13.13
C GLU A 73 -12.67 -13.52 13.77
N ALA A 74 -13.08 -12.35 14.25
CA ALA A 74 -14.39 -12.16 14.87
C ALA A 74 -15.55 -12.40 13.88
N ASP A 75 -15.40 -11.93 12.61
CA ASP A 75 -16.41 -12.13 11.58
C ASP A 75 -16.52 -13.62 11.20
N LEU A 76 -15.38 -14.34 11.12
CA LEU A 76 -15.37 -15.79 10.86
C LEU A 76 -15.96 -16.61 12.01
N GLN A 77 -15.70 -16.20 13.26
CA GLN A 77 -16.31 -16.81 14.44
C GLN A 77 -17.82 -16.59 14.46
N GLN A 78 -18.27 -15.39 14.19
CA GLN A 78 -19.69 -15.07 14.08
C GLN A 78 -20.36 -15.89 12.97
N LEU A 79 -19.72 -15.99 11.81
CA LEU A 79 -20.20 -16.81 10.70
C LEU A 79 -20.31 -18.29 11.10
N ALA A 80 -19.31 -18.84 11.79
CA ALA A 80 -19.36 -20.22 12.26
C ALA A 80 -20.54 -20.46 13.22
N VAL A 81 -20.82 -19.53 14.12
CA VAL A 81 -21.96 -19.59 15.04
C VAL A 81 -23.29 -19.52 14.28
N GLU A 82 -23.41 -18.64 13.28
CA GLU A 82 -24.61 -18.52 12.44
C GLU A 82 -24.97 -19.85 11.72
N PHE A 83 -23.95 -20.65 11.38
CA PHE A 83 -24.12 -21.98 10.80
C PHE A 83 -24.11 -23.11 11.83
N GLY A 84 -24.34 -22.80 13.11
CA GLY A 84 -24.51 -23.81 14.17
C GLY A 84 -23.23 -24.57 14.53
N GLN A 85 -22.06 -24.09 14.09
CA GLN A 85 -20.80 -24.72 14.44
C GLN A 85 -20.41 -24.36 15.88
N LYS A 86 -20.01 -25.35 16.67
CA LYS A 86 -19.43 -25.09 17.99
C LYS A 86 -18.10 -24.41 17.84
N LEU A 87 -17.92 -23.26 18.50
CA LEU A 87 -16.61 -22.65 18.66
C LEU A 87 -15.73 -23.62 19.45
N ILE A 88 -14.77 -24.23 18.78
CA ILE A 88 -13.72 -24.97 19.47
C ILE A 88 -12.83 -23.89 20.08
N GLU A 89 -12.77 -23.84 21.42
CA GLU A 89 -11.83 -22.98 22.14
C GLU A 89 -10.41 -23.23 21.63
N GLY A 90 -9.80 -22.19 21.10
CA GLY A 90 -8.46 -22.21 20.54
C GLY A 90 -8.42 -22.36 19.03
N SER A 91 -8.27 -21.23 18.38
CA SER A 91 -7.49 -20.97 17.14
C SER A 91 -7.60 -21.94 15.93
N ASN A 92 -8.20 -23.12 16.02
CA ASN A 92 -8.00 -24.16 15.02
C ASN A 92 -8.75 -23.92 13.70
N CYS A 93 -9.93 -23.31 13.72
CA CYS A 93 -10.65 -23.02 12.48
C CYS A 93 -10.00 -21.87 11.68
N ILE A 94 -9.35 -20.95 12.38
CA ILE A 94 -8.72 -19.73 11.80
C ILE A 94 -7.25 -19.99 11.46
N ILE A 95 -6.57 -20.82 12.25
CA ILE A 95 -5.18 -21.25 11.98
C ILE A 95 -5.10 -22.02 10.66
N LEU A 96 -6.16 -22.69 10.24
CA LEU A 96 -6.22 -23.38 8.97
C LEU A 96 -6.24 -22.41 7.77
N PHE A 97 -6.81 -21.20 7.93
CA PHE A 97 -6.71 -20.14 6.92
C PHE A 97 -5.30 -19.52 6.82
N THR A 98 -4.43 -19.73 7.83
CA THR A 98 -3.15 -19.03 7.92
C THR A 98 -1.92 -19.92 7.89
N LYS A 99 -1.99 -21.19 8.22
CA LYS A 99 -0.80 -22.02 8.48
C LYS A 99 -0.25 -22.79 7.28
N GLU A 100 -1.07 -23.14 6.30
CA GLU A 100 -0.62 -23.87 5.11
C GLU A 100 -0.78 -23.02 3.84
N ARG A 101 0.18 -22.15 3.60
CA ARG A 101 0.21 -21.15 2.51
C ARG A 101 0.20 -21.73 1.10
N SER A 102 0.68 -22.94 0.90
CA SER A 102 0.84 -23.55 -0.42
C SER A 102 -0.40 -24.23 -0.97
N GLU A 103 -1.46 -24.41 -0.15
CA GLU A 103 -2.64 -25.16 -0.54
C GLU A 103 -3.94 -24.55 -0.01
N MET A 104 -4.27 -23.32 -0.46
CA MET A 104 -5.52 -22.66 -0.05
C MET A 104 -6.79 -23.47 -0.41
N PHE A 105 -6.69 -24.44 -1.32
CA PHE A 105 -7.72 -25.47 -1.50
C PHE A 105 -7.78 -26.47 -0.33
N ARG A 106 -6.67 -26.70 0.41
CA ARG A 106 -6.66 -27.57 1.60
C ARG A 106 -7.30 -26.93 2.84
N ILE A 107 -7.38 -25.60 2.91
CA ILE A 107 -8.05 -24.90 4.02
C ILE A 107 -9.51 -25.37 4.16
N LEU A 108 -10.20 -25.57 3.05
CA LEU A 108 -11.53 -26.16 3.06
C LEU A 108 -11.54 -27.65 3.38
N VAL A 109 -10.40 -28.36 3.27
CA VAL A 109 -10.34 -29.82 3.56
C VAL A 109 -10.44 -30.11 5.06
N SER A 110 -9.93 -29.24 5.90
CA SER A 110 -10.03 -29.40 7.37
C SER A 110 -11.32 -28.87 7.97
N VAL A 111 -12.10 -28.10 7.21
CA VAL A 111 -13.47 -27.72 7.58
C VAL A 111 -14.40 -28.89 7.25
N PRO A 112 -15.31 -29.31 8.17
CA PRO A 112 -16.25 -30.39 7.91
C PRO A 112 -16.97 -30.22 6.57
N GLN A 113 -17.09 -31.31 5.81
CA GLN A 113 -17.68 -31.27 4.47
C GLN A 113 -19.11 -30.73 4.48
N ALA A 114 -19.89 -31.06 5.51
CA ALA A 114 -21.25 -30.54 5.70
C ALA A 114 -21.23 -29.00 5.80
N PHE A 115 -20.38 -28.45 6.65
CA PHE A 115 -20.27 -26.99 6.82
C PHE A 115 -19.80 -26.28 5.55
N ARG A 116 -18.86 -26.88 4.78
CA ARG A 116 -18.47 -26.33 3.47
C ARG A 116 -19.64 -26.26 2.50
N LYS A 117 -20.46 -27.31 2.47
CA LYS A 117 -21.65 -27.38 1.62
C LYS A 117 -22.68 -26.33 2.02
N GLU A 118 -22.96 -26.18 3.31
CA GLU A 118 -23.84 -25.14 3.84
C GLU A 118 -23.37 -23.72 3.48
N LEU A 119 -22.08 -23.45 3.61
CA LEU A 119 -21.50 -22.17 3.20
C LEU A 119 -21.67 -21.92 1.69
N GLN A 120 -21.45 -22.95 0.86
CA GLN A 120 -21.61 -22.84 -0.60
C GLN A 120 -23.07 -22.63 -0.98
N GLU A 121 -24.01 -23.37 -0.38
CA GLU A 121 -25.45 -23.24 -0.59
C GLU A 121 -25.96 -21.86 -0.15
N ALA A 122 -25.37 -21.31 0.91
CA ALA A 122 -25.60 -19.94 1.35
C ALA A 122 -24.91 -18.87 0.47
N GLY A 123 -24.20 -19.28 -0.60
CA GLY A 123 -23.52 -18.38 -1.54
C GLY A 123 -22.18 -17.84 -1.07
N TRP A 124 -21.58 -18.42 -0.01
CA TRP A 124 -20.22 -18.07 0.40
C TRP A 124 -19.17 -18.70 -0.51
N ARG A 125 -18.10 -17.96 -0.76
CA ARG A 125 -16.97 -18.40 -1.59
C ARG A 125 -15.65 -17.92 -0.99
N VAL A 126 -14.54 -18.52 -1.42
CA VAL A 126 -13.22 -18.17 -0.91
C VAL A 126 -12.79 -16.78 -1.35
N GLY A 127 -13.16 -16.36 -2.57
CA GLY A 127 -12.83 -15.03 -3.11
C GLY A 127 -11.53 -15.00 -3.90
N ARG A 128 -11.23 -16.08 -4.63
CA ARG A 128 -10.07 -16.15 -5.52
C ARG A 128 -10.42 -15.61 -6.91
N SER A 129 -9.48 -14.85 -7.47
CA SER A 129 -9.57 -14.27 -8.82
C SER A 129 -8.68 -15.06 -9.77
N PRO A 130 -9.18 -15.56 -10.92
CA PRO A 130 -8.34 -16.28 -11.86
C PRO A 130 -7.28 -15.37 -12.49
N ILE A 131 -6.10 -15.96 -12.74
CA ILE A 131 -5.05 -15.31 -13.52
C ILE A 131 -5.49 -15.35 -14.99
N TYR A 132 -5.78 -14.19 -15.55
CA TYR A 132 -6.16 -14.05 -16.96
C TYR A 132 -4.95 -14.17 -17.88
N SER A 133 -3.83 -13.55 -17.51
CA SER A 133 -2.55 -13.68 -18.21
C SER A 133 -1.37 -13.36 -17.31
N SER A 134 -0.19 -13.79 -17.70
CA SER A 134 1.07 -13.48 -17.04
C SER A 134 2.15 -13.15 -18.05
N VAL A 135 3.04 -12.20 -17.68
CA VAL A 135 4.21 -11.84 -18.50
C VAL A 135 5.42 -11.82 -17.60
N THR A 136 6.47 -12.54 -18.01
CA THR A 136 7.73 -12.63 -17.27
C THR A 136 8.80 -11.80 -17.97
N ALA A 137 9.48 -10.93 -17.23
CA ALA A 137 10.64 -10.18 -17.71
C ALA A 137 11.93 -10.98 -17.54
N ALA A 138 12.99 -10.59 -18.25
CA ALA A 138 14.30 -11.24 -18.20
C ALA A 138 14.93 -11.27 -16.80
N ASP A 139 14.59 -10.30 -15.94
CA ASP A 139 15.06 -10.21 -14.54
C ASP A 139 14.24 -11.06 -13.56
N GLY A 140 13.35 -11.93 -14.06
CA GLY A 140 12.48 -12.78 -13.26
C GLY A 140 11.24 -12.08 -12.69
N THR A 141 11.06 -10.78 -12.92
CA THR A 141 9.84 -10.06 -12.52
C THR A 141 8.65 -10.59 -13.32
N ILE A 142 7.56 -10.92 -12.65
CA ILE A 142 6.33 -11.42 -13.28
C ILE A 142 5.20 -10.43 -13.04
N LYS A 143 4.55 -9.98 -14.10
CA LYS A 143 3.30 -9.24 -14.06
C LYS A 143 2.13 -10.20 -14.29
N LEU A 144 1.17 -10.19 -13.39
CA LEU A 144 -0.08 -10.93 -13.48
C LEU A 144 -1.22 -9.99 -13.80
N LEU A 145 -2.10 -10.42 -14.66
CA LEU A 145 -3.39 -9.81 -14.96
C LEU A 145 -4.47 -10.68 -14.32
N LEU A 146 -5.15 -10.17 -13.30
CA LEU A 146 -6.17 -10.89 -12.56
C LEU A 146 -7.57 -10.46 -13.02
N LYS A 147 -8.45 -11.43 -13.23
CA LYS A 147 -9.84 -11.18 -13.61
C LYS A 147 -10.72 -11.12 -12.35
N LEU A 148 -11.33 -9.98 -12.10
CA LEU A 148 -12.26 -9.75 -11.01
C LEU A 148 -13.65 -10.30 -11.33
N GLU A 149 -14.51 -10.39 -10.32
CA GLU A 149 -15.87 -10.92 -10.43
C GLU A 149 -16.76 -10.12 -11.39
N ASP A 150 -16.55 -8.82 -11.48
CA ASP A 150 -17.25 -7.93 -12.40
C ASP A 150 -16.63 -7.89 -13.81
N ASN A 151 -15.84 -8.91 -14.16
CA ASN A 151 -15.11 -9.03 -15.42
C ASN A 151 -14.09 -7.90 -15.69
N ARG A 152 -13.74 -7.11 -14.68
CA ARG A 152 -12.64 -6.15 -14.78
C ARG A 152 -11.32 -6.83 -14.53
N LEU A 153 -10.28 -6.23 -15.08
CA LEU A 153 -8.92 -6.75 -14.94
C LEU A 153 -8.07 -5.78 -14.14
N ILE A 154 -7.21 -6.32 -13.28
CA ILE A 154 -6.18 -5.56 -12.57
C ILE A 154 -4.82 -6.19 -12.77
N GLU A 155 -3.78 -5.36 -12.70
CA GLU A 155 -2.39 -5.81 -12.77
C GLU A 155 -1.75 -5.83 -11.40
N THR A 156 -0.96 -6.86 -11.13
CA THR A 156 -0.10 -6.97 -9.95
C THR A 156 1.26 -7.52 -10.37
N VAL A 157 2.32 -7.22 -9.60
CA VAL A 157 3.69 -7.59 -9.99
C VAL A 157 4.41 -8.27 -8.84
N GLY A 158 4.97 -9.46 -9.13
CA GLY A 158 5.92 -10.16 -8.28
C GLY A 158 7.35 -9.81 -8.66
N ILE A 159 8.13 -9.29 -7.73
CA ILE A 159 9.51 -8.83 -7.95
C ILE A 159 10.45 -9.66 -7.09
N PRO A 160 11.16 -10.64 -7.67
CA PRO A 160 12.15 -11.44 -6.98
C PRO A 160 13.48 -10.67 -6.90
N VAL A 161 14.13 -10.72 -5.76
CA VAL A 161 15.49 -10.23 -5.56
C VAL A 161 16.25 -11.24 -4.73
N GLN A 162 17.32 -11.79 -5.28
CA GLN A 162 18.25 -12.64 -4.54
C GLN A 162 19.28 -11.77 -3.82
N ASP A 163 19.56 -12.10 -2.58
CA ASP A 163 20.68 -11.52 -1.85
C ASP A 163 21.99 -12.26 -2.16
N GLU A 164 23.10 -11.73 -1.66
CA GLU A 164 24.45 -12.34 -1.86
C GLU A 164 24.57 -13.77 -1.27
N LYS A 165 23.65 -14.15 -0.38
CA LYS A 165 23.59 -15.46 0.27
C LYS A 165 22.64 -16.43 -0.44
N GLY A 166 22.06 -16.02 -1.59
CA GLY A 166 21.11 -16.82 -2.34
C GLY A 166 19.68 -16.84 -1.77
N SER A 167 19.41 -16.11 -0.69
CA SER A 167 18.07 -16.00 -0.16
C SER A 167 17.21 -15.10 -1.06
N MET A 168 16.01 -15.56 -1.41
CA MET A 168 15.10 -14.82 -2.27
C MET A 168 14.12 -13.98 -1.44
N ARG A 169 14.17 -12.66 -1.66
CA ARG A 169 13.15 -11.74 -1.23
C ARG A 169 12.14 -11.55 -2.35
N LEU A 170 10.89 -11.92 -2.13
CA LEU A 170 9.81 -11.72 -3.08
C LEU A 170 8.93 -10.56 -2.63
N THR A 171 8.85 -9.52 -3.46
CA THR A 171 8.01 -8.35 -3.22
C THR A 171 6.77 -8.39 -4.10
N ALA A 172 5.59 -8.27 -3.49
CA ALA A 172 4.33 -8.07 -4.21
C ALA A 172 4.03 -6.57 -4.34
N CYS A 173 3.91 -6.09 -5.58
CA CYS A 173 3.42 -4.74 -5.89
C CYS A 173 1.93 -4.85 -6.21
N VAL A 174 1.09 -4.42 -5.26
CA VAL A 174 -0.36 -4.61 -5.31
C VAL A 174 -1.10 -3.36 -5.74
N SER A 175 -2.17 -3.54 -6.49
CA SER A 175 -3.12 -2.52 -6.89
C SER A 175 -4.16 -2.30 -5.79
N SER A 176 -4.65 -1.06 -5.66
CA SER A 176 -5.70 -0.67 -4.71
C SER A 176 -6.99 -0.22 -5.37
N GLN A 177 -6.96 -0.01 -6.69
CA GLN A 177 -8.10 0.45 -7.49
C GLN A 177 -8.06 -0.19 -8.88
N VAL A 178 -9.19 -0.26 -9.54
CA VAL A 178 -9.28 -0.52 -10.98
C VAL A 178 -9.05 0.82 -11.69
N GLY A 179 -7.80 1.05 -12.12
CA GLY A 179 -7.36 2.34 -12.63
C GLY A 179 -6.94 3.33 -11.55
N CYS A 180 -6.84 4.61 -11.91
CA CYS A 180 -6.46 5.68 -10.98
C CYS A 180 -7.10 7.02 -11.41
N PRO A 181 -7.78 7.74 -10.48
CA PRO A 181 -8.41 9.01 -10.82
C PRO A 181 -7.43 10.19 -10.90
N LEU A 182 -6.20 10.06 -10.40
CA LEU A 182 -5.28 11.18 -10.17
C LEU A 182 -4.57 11.68 -11.42
N ARG A 183 -4.47 10.86 -12.48
CA ARG A 183 -3.96 11.24 -13.80
C ARG A 183 -2.55 11.86 -13.82
N CYS A 184 -1.64 11.38 -12.96
CA CYS A 184 -0.24 11.79 -13.02
C CYS A 184 0.30 11.59 -14.44
N SER A 185 0.96 12.61 -15.02
CA SER A 185 1.32 12.65 -16.44
C SER A 185 2.36 11.61 -16.85
N PHE A 186 3.17 11.16 -15.91
CA PHE A 186 4.22 10.13 -16.08
C PHE A 186 3.74 8.70 -15.76
N CYS A 187 2.46 8.48 -15.45
CA CYS A 187 1.94 7.18 -15.03
C CYS A 187 0.92 6.63 -16.01
N ALA A 188 1.15 5.41 -16.51
CA ALA A 188 0.25 4.75 -17.46
C ALA A 188 -1.13 4.47 -16.86
N THR A 189 -1.21 4.13 -15.57
CA THR A 189 -2.47 3.86 -14.87
C THR A 189 -3.42 5.05 -14.94
N GLY A 190 -2.91 6.27 -14.74
CA GLY A 190 -3.71 7.48 -14.80
C GLY A 190 -4.28 7.78 -16.19
N LYS A 191 -3.59 7.38 -17.26
CA LYS A 191 -4.05 7.48 -18.64
C LYS A 191 -5.23 6.54 -18.94
N GLY A 192 -5.30 5.40 -18.24
CA GLY A 192 -6.36 4.42 -18.38
C GLY A 192 -7.72 4.84 -17.78
N GLY A 193 -7.73 5.84 -16.90
CA GLY A 193 -8.91 6.28 -16.15
C GLY A 193 -9.12 5.49 -14.84
N PHE A 194 -10.31 5.64 -14.26
CA PHE A 194 -10.69 5.03 -12.99
C PHE A 194 -12.06 4.39 -13.13
N SER A 195 -12.25 3.25 -12.54
CA SER A 195 -13.52 2.54 -12.50
C SER A 195 -14.08 2.43 -11.07
N ARG A 196 -13.36 1.76 -10.19
CA ARG A 196 -13.78 1.57 -8.79
C ARG A 196 -12.60 1.26 -7.86
N ASN A 197 -12.86 1.37 -6.58
CA ASN A 197 -11.99 0.85 -5.54
C ASN A 197 -11.99 -0.69 -5.52
N LEU A 198 -10.87 -1.27 -5.16
CA LEU A 198 -10.78 -2.70 -4.87
C LEU A 198 -11.33 -3.00 -3.47
N ARG A 199 -11.93 -4.16 -3.34
CA ARG A 199 -12.35 -4.72 -2.04
C ARG A 199 -11.13 -5.27 -1.30
N PRO A 200 -11.18 -5.44 0.03
CA PRO A 200 -10.05 -5.96 0.81
C PRO A 200 -9.53 -7.31 0.29
N HIS A 201 -10.42 -8.25 -0.02
CA HIS A 201 -10.04 -9.56 -0.54
C HIS A 201 -9.39 -9.47 -1.93
N GLU A 202 -9.83 -8.56 -2.81
CA GLU A 202 -9.22 -8.35 -4.12
C GLU A 202 -7.79 -7.79 -4.02
N ILE A 203 -7.46 -7.11 -2.91
CA ILE A 203 -6.10 -6.64 -2.63
C ILE A 203 -5.24 -7.80 -2.10
N VAL A 204 -5.76 -8.56 -1.13
CA VAL A 204 -5.06 -9.71 -0.53
C VAL A 204 -4.80 -10.81 -1.55
N GLU A 205 -5.77 -11.06 -2.41
CA GLU A 205 -5.70 -12.06 -3.48
C GLU A 205 -4.48 -11.89 -4.39
N GLN A 206 -4.07 -10.65 -4.66
CA GLN A 206 -2.91 -10.37 -5.50
C GLN A 206 -1.62 -10.94 -4.89
N VAL A 207 -1.49 -10.88 -3.57
CA VAL A 207 -0.33 -11.46 -2.86
C VAL A 207 -0.32 -12.97 -2.98
N LEU A 208 -1.48 -13.59 -2.81
CA LEU A 208 -1.63 -15.05 -2.90
C LEU A 208 -1.37 -15.56 -4.34
N ALA A 209 -1.88 -14.86 -5.35
CA ALA A 209 -1.62 -15.20 -6.75
C ALA A 209 -0.11 -15.12 -7.08
N ILE A 210 0.61 -14.15 -6.52
CA ILE A 210 2.07 -14.04 -6.68
C ILE A 210 2.77 -15.21 -5.96
N GLU A 211 2.39 -15.54 -4.71
CA GLU A 211 2.97 -16.69 -3.99
C GLU A 211 2.79 -18.01 -4.78
N GLU A 212 1.60 -18.22 -5.32
CA GLU A 212 1.32 -19.41 -6.15
C GLU A 212 2.13 -19.44 -7.44
N THR A 213 2.27 -18.31 -8.12
CA THR A 213 3.01 -18.21 -9.36
C THR A 213 4.50 -18.48 -9.15
N PHE A 214 5.09 -17.93 -8.09
CA PHE A 214 6.51 -18.10 -7.78
C PHE A 214 6.82 -19.37 -6.99
N LYS A 215 5.80 -20.06 -6.47
CA LYS A 215 5.97 -21.17 -5.51
C LYS A 215 6.86 -20.74 -4.33
N HIS A 216 6.79 -19.48 -3.97
CA HIS A 216 7.63 -18.88 -2.94
C HIS A 216 6.85 -17.85 -2.15
N ARG A 217 7.13 -17.76 -0.86
CA ARG A 217 6.48 -16.82 0.05
C ARG A 217 6.79 -15.37 -0.31
N VAL A 218 5.75 -14.52 -0.38
CA VAL A 218 5.91 -13.06 -0.43
C VAL A 218 6.42 -12.56 0.92
N THR A 219 7.54 -11.85 0.89
CA THR A 219 8.19 -11.30 2.09
C THR A 219 7.90 -9.81 2.29
N ASN A 220 7.58 -9.11 1.20
CA ASN A 220 7.34 -7.66 1.19
C ASN A 220 6.10 -7.32 0.36
N VAL A 221 5.35 -6.32 0.78
CA VAL A 221 4.21 -5.79 0.00
C VAL A 221 4.35 -4.28 -0.17
N VAL A 222 4.16 -3.80 -1.39
CA VAL A 222 4.13 -2.37 -1.68
C VAL A 222 2.83 -2.01 -2.39
N PHE A 223 2.09 -1.06 -1.82
CA PHE A 223 0.87 -0.51 -2.42
C PHE A 223 1.27 0.56 -3.44
N MET A 224 1.90 0.12 -4.54
CA MET A 224 2.44 0.96 -5.62
C MET A 224 1.99 0.49 -7.01
N GLY A 225 0.98 -0.38 -7.06
CA GLY A 225 0.34 -0.83 -8.29
C GLY A 225 -0.63 0.19 -8.85
N MET A 226 -1.76 -0.27 -9.39
CA MET A 226 -2.80 0.61 -9.93
C MET A 226 -3.59 1.26 -8.79
N GLY A 227 -3.79 2.60 -8.88
CA GLY A 227 -4.61 3.35 -7.95
C GLY A 227 -3.85 4.18 -6.92
N GLU A 228 -4.61 4.98 -6.18
CA GLU A 228 -4.15 5.74 -5.02
C GLU A 228 -4.70 5.06 -3.74
N PRO A 229 -3.84 4.45 -2.93
CA PRO A 229 -4.27 3.72 -1.74
C PRO A 229 -5.09 4.55 -0.75
N MET A 230 -4.78 5.84 -0.61
CA MET A 230 -5.48 6.70 0.35
C MET A 230 -6.90 7.08 -0.11
N LEU A 231 -7.23 6.96 -1.39
CA LEU A 231 -8.62 7.08 -1.87
C LEU A 231 -9.44 5.81 -1.59
N ASN A 232 -8.77 4.71 -1.23
CA ASN A 232 -9.39 3.43 -0.82
C ASN A 232 -8.93 3.01 0.59
N MET A 233 -8.76 3.97 1.47
CA MET A 233 -8.10 3.77 2.77
C MET A 233 -8.73 2.65 3.61
N LYS A 234 -10.07 2.54 3.62
CA LYS A 234 -10.76 1.49 4.40
C LYS A 234 -10.32 0.09 3.95
N SER A 235 -10.44 -0.22 2.65
CA SER A 235 -10.06 -1.53 2.12
C SER A 235 -8.55 -1.78 2.23
N VAL A 236 -7.72 -0.74 2.09
CA VAL A 236 -6.26 -0.85 2.26
C VAL A 236 -5.90 -1.21 3.70
N LEU A 237 -6.54 -0.62 4.69
CA LEU A 237 -6.30 -0.93 6.11
C LEU A 237 -6.80 -2.34 6.48
N GLU A 238 -7.94 -2.75 5.96
CA GLU A 238 -8.46 -4.12 6.16
C GLU A 238 -7.55 -5.15 5.49
N ALA A 239 -7.11 -4.90 4.26
CA ALA A 239 -6.13 -5.75 3.58
C ALA A 239 -4.78 -5.78 4.32
N HIS A 240 -4.29 -4.63 4.81
CA HIS A 240 -3.08 -4.54 5.63
C HIS A 240 -3.20 -5.41 6.89
N ARG A 241 -4.34 -5.37 7.58
CA ARG A 241 -4.60 -6.23 8.74
C ARG A 241 -4.47 -7.70 8.37
N CYS A 242 -5.15 -8.13 7.30
CA CYS A 242 -5.11 -9.50 6.80
C CYS A 242 -3.69 -9.92 6.40
N LEU A 243 -2.98 -9.10 5.64
CA LEU A 243 -1.59 -9.35 5.24
C LEU A 243 -0.65 -9.50 6.44
N ASN A 244 -0.87 -8.69 7.49
CA ASN A 244 -0.03 -8.75 8.69
C ASN A 244 -0.44 -9.88 9.65
N LYS A 245 -1.72 -10.01 9.97
CA LYS A 245 -2.19 -10.95 11.00
C LYS A 245 -2.37 -12.36 10.44
N ASP A 246 -3.01 -12.47 9.28
CA ASP A 246 -3.44 -13.77 8.76
C ASP A 246 -2.35 -14.35 7.82
N ILE A 247 -1.76 -13.55 6.92
CA ILE A 247 -0.67 -13.98 6.04
C ILE A 247 0.70 -13.84 6.70
N GLN A 248 0.78 -13.18 7.86
CA GLN A 248 2.00 -13.04 8.68
C GLN A 248 3.16 -12.30 7.97
N ILE A 249 2.86 -11.31 7.14
CA ILE A 249 3.85 -10.40 6.61
C ILE A 249 4.09 -9.30 7.64
N GLY A 250 5.34 -9.15 8.11
CA GLY A 250 5.67 -8.13 9.12
C GLY A 250 5.29 -6.72 8.65
N GLN A 251 4.69 -5.90 9.51
CA GLN A 251 4.25 -4.55 9.13
C GLN A 251 5.38 -3.71 8.52
N ARG A 252 6.62 -3.84 9.01
CA ARG A 252 7.78 -3.12 8.47
C ARG A 252 8.14 -3.53 7.03
N MET A 253 7.62 -4.66 6.57
CA MET A 253 7.77 -5.15 5.20
C MET A 253 6.61 -4.71 4.30
N ILE A 254 5.68 -3.91 4.83
CA ILE A 254 4.56 -3.34 4.08
C ILE A 254 4.81 -1.85 3.90
N THR A 255 4.74 -1.38 2.65
CA THR A 255 4.85 0.03 2.29
C THR A 255 3.51 0.51 1.73
N ILE A 256 2.98 1.58 2.30
CA ILE A 256 1.78 2.24 1.80
C ILE A 256 2.23 3.54 1.13
N SER A 257 1.98 3.63 -0.18
CA SER A 257 2.31 4.83 -0.96
C SER A 257 1.10 5.74 -1.10
N THR A 258 1.35 7.05 -1.19
CA THR A 258 0.32 8.04 -1.51
C THR A 258 0.93 9.25 -2.22
N VAL A 259 0.19 9.84 -3.13
CA VAL A 259 0.54 11.15 -3.71
C VAL A 259 0.24 12.31 -2.75
N GLY A 260 -0.40 12.00 -1.65
CA GLY A 260 -0.98 12.96 -0.72
C GLY A 260 -2.45 13.25 -1.08
N VAL A 261 -3.36 12.79 -0.22
CA VAL A 261 -4.79 13.07 -0.29
C VAL A 261 -5.17 13.80 1.01
N PRO A 262 -5.90 14.92 0.95
CA PRO A 262 -6.22 15.72 2.13
C PRO A 262 -6.71 14.89 3.33
N ASN A 263 -6.17 15.15 4.51
CA ASN A 263 -6.51 14.51 5.79
C ASN A 263 -6.21 13.00 5.91
N THR A 264 -5.68 12.35 4.88
CA THR A 264 -5.48 10.89 4.92
C THR A 264 -4.19 10.48 5.62
N ILE A 265 -3.11 11.24 5.49
CA ILE A 265 -1.85 10.99 6.20
C ILE A 265 -2.08 11.10 7.72
N LYS A 266 -2.80 12.13 8.17
CA LYS A 266 -3.19 12.29 9.57
C LYS A 266 -4.04 11.11 10.07
N ARG A 267 -5.03 10.67 9.27
CA ARG A 267 -5.84 9.48 9.59
C ARG A 267 -4.99 8.21 9.64
N LEU A 268 -4.01 8.05 8.73
CA LEU A 268 -3.09 6.91 8.76
C LEU A 268 -2.23 6.92 10.03
N ALA A 269 -1.77 8.10 10.47
CA ALA A 269 -0.99 8.24 11.71
C ALA A 269 -1.74 7.69 12.93
N SER A 270 -3.04 7.98 13.06
CA SER A 270 -3.85 7.51 14.20
C SER A 270 -3.95 5.99 14.32
N HIS A 271 -3.69 5.24 13.25
CA HIS A 271 -3.62 3.77 13.29
C HIS A 271 -2.29 3.23 13.83
N LYS A 272 -1.27 4.09 14.04
CA LYS A 272 0.06 3.76 14.62
C LYS A 272 0.71 2.52 14.01
N LEU A 273 0.55 2.35 12.69
CA LEU A 273 1.12 1.22 11.97
C LEU A 273 2.66 1.30 11.95
N GLN A 274 3.31 0.12 11.95
CA GLN A 274 4.76 0.02 11.76
C GLN A 274 5.17 -0.03 10.29
N SER A 275 4.23 0.12 9.38
CA SER A 275 4.47 0.15 7.93
C SER A 275 5.17 1.43 7.48
N THR A 276 5.83 1.37 6.35
CA THR A 276 6.49 2.55 5.78
C THR A 276 5.45 3.40 5.04
N LEU A 277 5.40 4.67 5.36
CA LEU A 277 4.70 5.67 4.54
C LEU A 277 5.65 6.14 3.44
N ALA A 278 5.23 5.98 2.19
CA ALA A 278 5.94 6.46 1.00
C ALA A 278 5.12 7.58 0.33
N VAL A 279 5.66 8.77 0.28
CA VAL A 279 4.98 9.95 -0.29
C VAL A 279 5.53 10.24 -1.68
N SER A 280 4.68 10.12 -2.68
CA SER A 280 4.97 10.44 -4.07
C SER A 280 5.07 11.96 -4.26
N LEU A 281 6.27 12.50 -4.01
CA LEU A 281 6.55 13.93 -4.05
C LEU A 281 6.79 14.44 -5.47
N HIS A 282 7.76 13.85 -6.18
CA HIS A 282 8.12 14.01 -7.59
C HIS A 282 8.56 15.40 -8.05
N ALA A 283 8.42 16.42 -7.22
CA ALA A 283 8.88 17.77 -7.53
C ALA A 283 9.30 18.51 -6.26
N PRO A 284 10.27 19.45 -6.35
CA PRO A 284 10.75 20.20 -5.18
C PRO A 284 9.90 21.44 -4.88
N ASN A 285 9.03 21.86 -5.81
CA ASN A 285 8.17 23.03 -5.66
C ASN A 285 6.77 22.81 -6.22
N GLN A 286 5.84 23.65 -5.80
CA GLN A 286 4.41 23.51 -6.12
C GLN A 286 4.15 23.61 -7.63
N LYS A 287 4.75 24.56 -8.32
CA LYS A 287 4.54 24.83 -9.76
C LYS A 287 4.90 23.59 -10.59
N LEU A 288 6.07 23.01 -10.36
CA LEU A 288 6.52 21.82 -11.08
C LEU A 288 5.68 20.61 -10.70
N ARG A 289 5.30 20.51 -9.42
CA ARG A 289 4.46 19.42 -8.96
C ARG A 289 3.08 19.41 -9.62
N GLU A 290 2.43 20.56 -9.75
CA GLU A 290 1.15 20.69 -10.44
C GLU A 290 1.21 20.31 -11.93
N ALA A 291 2.34 20.59 -12.57
CA ALA A 291 2.56 20.23 -13.97
C ALA A 291 2.61 18.71 -14.20
N ILE A 292 3.20 17.95 -13.27
CA ILE A 292 3.38 16.50 -13.44
C ILE A 292 2.39 15.67 -12.63
N VAL A 293 1.82 16.22 -11.56
CA VAL A 293 0.81 15.61 -10.69
C VAL A 293 -0.41 16.52 -10.60
N PRO A 294 -1.40 16.41 -11.49
CA PRO A 294 -2.52 17.36 -11.58
C PRO A 294 -3.33 17.51 -10.27
N SER A 295 -3.41 16.44 -9.46
CA SER A 295 -4.06 16.48 -8.15
C SER A 295 -3.36 17.37 -7.11
N ALA A 296 -2.13 17.81 -7.37
CA ALA A 296 -1.39 18.74 -6.51
C ALA A 296 -2.06 20.11 -6.38
N LYS A 297 -2.91 20.49 -7.33
CA LYS A 297 -3.74 21.71 -7.26
C LYS A 297 -4.72 21.67 -6.07
N SER A 298 -5.24 20.49 -5.73
CA SER A 298 -6.19 20.31 -4.63
C SER A 298 -5.51 20.08 -3.28
N TYR A 299 -4.22 19.76 -3.29
CA TYR A 299 -3.45 19.50 -2.07
C TYR A 299 -2.03 20.06 -2.19
N PRO A 300 -1.82 21.29 -1.70
CA PRO A 300 -0.55 22.00 -1.82
C PRO A 300 0.61 21.26 -1.16
N LEU A 301 1.81 21.50 -1.67
CA LEU A 301 3.05 20.89 -1.19
C LEU A 301 3.27 21.14 0.31
N ASP A 302 3.04 22.38 0.76
CA ASP A 302 3.20 22.76 2.17
C ASP A 302 2.29 21.98 3.10
N ALA A 303 1.04 21.75 2.68
CA ALA A 303 0.10 20.95 3.44
C ALA A 303 0.57 19.49 3.56
N ILE A 304 1.09 18.90 2.47
CA ILE A 304 1.66 17.56 2.49
C ILE A 304 2.87 17.50 3.42
N MET A 305 3.77 18.45 3.33
CA MET A 305 4.98 18.51 4.17
C MET A 305 4.59 18.64 5.65
N LYS A 306 3.60 19.47 5.96
CA LYS A 306 3.05 19.59 7.32
C LYS A 306 2.48 18.26 7.80
N ASP A 307 1.63 17.60 7.02
CA ASP A 307 1.01 16.32 7.41
C ASP A 307 2.06 15.21 7.58
N CYS A 308 3.11 15.20 6.78
CA CYS A 308 4.24 14.28 6.93
C CYS A 308 5.01 14.53 8.23
N LYS A 309 5.22 15.80 8.60
CA LYS A 309 5.85 16.18 9.87
C LYS A 309 5.01 15.74 11.05
N ASP A 310 3.71 16.01 11.01
CA ASP A 310 2.75 15.61 12.05
C ASP A 310 2.70 14.06 12.16
N TYR A 311 2.72 13.34 11.03
CA TYR A 311 2.82 11.88 10.99
C TYR A 311 4.08 11.36 11.71
N PHE A 312 5.23 11.98 11.45
CA PHE A 312 6.47 11.58 12.15
C PHE A 312 6.38 11.86 13.65
N LEU A 313 5.86 13.02 14.05
CA LEU A 313 5.73 13.38 15.46
C LEU A 313 4.79 12.42 16.21
N GLU A 314 3.72 11.96 15.56
CA GLU A 314 2.77 11.04 16.17
C GLU A 314 3.27 9.58 16.20
N THR A 315 3.95 9.13 15.14
CA THR A 315 4.29 7.71 14.96
C THR A 315 5.76 7.39 15.24
N SER A 316 6.63 8.40 15.29
CA SER A 316 8.10 8.27 15.31
C SER A 316 8.64 7.48 14.10
N ARG A 317 7.85 7.40 12.99
CA ARG A 317 8.20 6.66 11.79
C ARG A 317 8.72 7.60 10.72
N ARG A 318 9.87 7.24 10.14
CA ARG A 318 10.47 7.96 9.03
C ARG A 318 9.59 7.88 7.78
N VAL A 319 9.46 8.98 7.04
CA VAL A 319 8.76 9.05 5.76
C VAL A 319 9.74 8.81 4.60
N SER A 320 9.33 8.03 3.61
CA SER A 320 10.04 7.87 2.35
C SER A 320 9.45 8.81 1.31
N PHE A 321 10.24 9.72 0.75
CA PHE A 321 9.83 10.57 -0.35
C PHE A 321 10.24 9.93 -1.68
N GLU A 322 9.26 9.53 -2.46
CA GLU A 322 9.45 8.96 -3.79
C GLU A 322 9.56 10.09 -4.81
N TYR A 323 10.64 10.09 -5.60
CA TYR A 323 10.91 11.14 -6.58
C TYR A 323 11.18 10.53 -7.95
N ALA A 324 10.19 10.57 -8.85
CA ALA A 324 10.34 10.14 -10.23
C ALA A 324 11.19 11.18 -11.00
N LEU A 325 12.34 10.77 -11.50
CA LEU A 325 13.23 11.62 -12.28
C LEU A 325 12.85 11.57 -13.76
N LEU A 326 12.46 12.72 -14.31
CA LEU A 326 12.04 12.94 -15.70
C LEU A 326 13.09 13.78 -16.40
N ALA A 327 13.72 13.25 -17.46
CA ALA A 327 14.82 13.92 -18.16
C ALA A 327 14.45 15.32 -18.66
N GLY A 328 15.20 16.32 -18.29
CA GLY A 328 15.02 17.72 -18.67
C GLY A 328 13.79 18.39 -18.06
N VAL A 329 13.14 17.78 -17.07
CA VAL A 329 11.93 18.32 -16.41
C VAL A 329 12.19 18.61 -14.94
N ASN A 330 12.65 17.61 -14.19
CA ASN A 330 12.84 17.70 -12.74
C ASN A 330 14.14 17.02 -12.27
N ASP A 331 15.07 16.70 -13.19
CA ASP A 331 16.30 15.94 -12.94
C ASP A 331 17.56 16.80 -12.86
N GLY A 332 17.44 18.13 -12.88
CA GLY A 332 18.55 19.08 -12.75
C GLY A 332 19.08 19.16 -11.32
N VAL A 333 20.36 19.55 -11.16
CA VAL A 333 21.01 19.75 -9.86
C VAL A 333 20.33 20.89 -9.07
N GLU A 334 19.78 21.86 -9.74
CA GLU A 334 18.98 22.96 -9.17
C GLU A 334 17.74 22.39 -8.47
N HIS A 335 17.03 21.44 -9.09
CA HIS A 335 15.86 20.76 -8.48
C HIS A 335 16.26 19.92 -7.26
N ALA A 336 17.45 19.28 -7.29
CA ALA A 336 17.99 18.58 -6.12
C ALA A 336 18.28 19.55 -4.97
N THR A 337 18.76 20.75 -5.29
CA THR A 337 19.03 21.81 -4.31
C THR A 337 17.74 22.34 -3.68
N GLU A 338 16.74 22.65 -4.49
CA GLU A 338 15.42 23.05 -3.99
C GLU A 338 14.79 21.96 -3.12
N LEU A 339 14.87 20.69 -3.56
CA LEU A 339 14.36 19.55 -2.77
C LEU A 339 15.08 19.45 -1.42
N ALA A 340 16.39 19.66 -1.40
CA ALA A 340 17.14 19.65 -0.16
C ALA A 340 16.70 20.77 0.78
N THR A 341 16.47 21.97 0.27
CA THR A 341 15.96 23.12 1.05
C THR A 341 14.59 22.78 1.66
N LEU A 342 13.65 22.30 0.84
CA LEU A 342 12.33 21.87 1.29
C LEU A 342 12.40 20.83 2.41
N LEU A 343 13.28 19.84 2.29
CA LEU A 343 13.41 18.78 3.27
C LEU A 343 14.15 19.23 4.53
N HIS A 344 15.09 20.16 4.46
CA HIS A 344 15.79 20.69 5.63
C HIS A 344 14.85 21.50 6.55
N GLU A 345 13.89 22.22 6.00
CA GLU A 345 12.86 22.90 6.79
C GLU A 345 12.01 21.93 7.61
N TRP A 346 11.92 20.69 7.15
CA TRP A 346 11.13 19.65 7.82
C TRP A 346 11.87 18.93 8.96
N GLY A 347 13.20 18.75 8.88
CA GLY A 347 14.00 18.09 9.92
C GLY A 347 14.80 16.88 9.43
N ARG A 348 14.89 15.81 10.23
CA ARG A 348 15.79 14.67 9.96
C ARG A 348 15.15 13.31 9.71
N ALA A 349 13.85 13.22 9.69
CA ALA A 349 13.16 11.90 9.70
C ALA A 349 12.65 11.47 8.34
N TYR A 350 13.45 11.59 7.31
CA TYR A 350 13.10 11.25 5.94
C TYR A 350 14.19 10.49 5.18
N HIS A 351 13.78 9.90 4.08
CA HIS A 351 14.61 9.26 3.08
C HIS A 351 14.08 9.64 1.70
N VAL A 352 14.95 9.88 0.74
CA VAL A 352 14.57 10.14 -0.65
C VAL A 352 14.89 8.92 -1.50
N ASN A 353 13.88 8.41 -2.19
CA ASN A 353 14.01 7.30 -3.13
C ASN A 353 13.84 7.82 -4.56
N LEU A 354 14.93 7.91 -5.28
CA LEU A 354 14.97 8.37 -6.67
C LEU A 354 14.53 7.24 -7.60
N ILE A 355 13.56 7.51 -8.46
CA ILE A 355 13.00 6.56 -9.40
C ILE A 355 13.25 7.07 -10.82
N PRO A 356 14.33 6.62 -11.51
CA PRO A 356 14.50 6.95 -12.91
C PRO A 356 13.28 6.54 -13.73
N PHE A 357 12.70 7.45 -14.49
CA PHE A 357 11.47 7.25 -15.24
C PHE A 357 11.49 5.98 -16.09
N ASN A 358 10.43 5.21 -16.04
CA ASN A 358 10.23 4.04 -16.89
C ASN A 358 9.33 4.44 -18.06
N PRO A 359 9.80 4.30 -19.32
CA PRO A 359 9.04 4.71 -20.48
C PRO A 359 7.65 4.06 -20.53
N ILE A 360 6.65 4.83 -20.89
CA ILE A 360 5.27 4.39 -21.07
C ILE A 360 4.77 4.82 -22.46
N GLU A 361 3.90 4.02 -23.03
CA GLU A 361 3.30 4.31 -24.34
C GLU A 361 2.60 5.67 -24.36
N GLY A 362 2.86 6.47 -25.42
CA GLY A 362 2.28 7.78 -25.58
C GLY A 362 2.72 8.82 -24.53
N SER A 363 3.92 8.67 -23.96
CA SER A 363 4.54 9.68 -23.09
C SER A 363 5.64 10.43 -23.82
N GLU A 364 5.67 11.75 -23.65
CA GLU A 364 6.76 12.60 -24.13
C GLU A 364 7.97 12.61 -23.17
N TYR A 365 7.78 12.15 -21.93
CA TYR A 365 8.86 12.07 -20.96
C TYR A 365 9.90 11.04 -21.34
N LYS A 366 11.15 11.35 -21.00
CA LYS A 366 12.30 10.48 -21.25
C LYS A 366 12.94 10.07 -19.94
N ARG A 367 13.57 8.90 -19.95
CA ARG A 367 14.40 8.44 -18.83
C ARG A 367 15.66 9.29 -18.76
N PRO A 368 16.06 9.79 -17.57
CA PRO A 368 17.30 10.52 -17.40
C PRO A 368 18.52 9.65 -17.64
N SER A 369 19.63 10.26 -18.06
CA SER A 369 20.91 9.56 -18.18
C SER A 369 21.43 9.12 -16.80
N LYS A 370 22.25 8.06 -16.78
CA LYS A 370 22.91 7.61 -15.54
C LYS A 370 23.68 8.75 -14.86
N LYS A 371 24.34 9.62 -15.66
CA LYS A 371 25.08 10.79 -15.17
C LYS A 371 24.15 11.79 -14.47
N ALA A 372 23.00 12.12 -15.06
CA ALA A 372 22.01 13.02 -14.43
C ALA A 372 21.50 12.45 -13.10
N VAL A 373 21.15 11.16 -13.07
CA VAL A 373 20.71 10.47 -11.84
C VAL A 373 21.79 10.53 -10.75
N SER A 374 23.06 10.22 -11.11
CA SER A 374 24.18 10.25 -10.17
C SER A 374 24.47 11.68 -9.68
N SER A 375 24.41 12.68 -10.57
CA SER A 375 24.61 14.09 -10.18
C SER A 375 23.51 14.60 -9.25
N PHE A 376 22.25 14.22 -9.50
CA PHE A 376 21.12 14.53 -8.63
C PHE A 376 21.28 13.88 -7.24
N ALA A 377 21.62 12.59 -7.19
CA ALA A 377 21.86 11.89 -5.94
C ALA A 377 23.02 12.53 -5.16
N ALA A 378 24.17 12.77 -5.79
CA ALA A 378 25.32 13.41 -5.16
C ALA A 378 25.00 14.82 -4.62
N ALA A 379 24.16 15.58 -5.33
CA ALA A 379 23.72 16.91 -4.86
C ALA A 379 22.86 16.84 -3.59
N LEU A 380 22.06 15.80 -3.41
CA LEU A 380 21.30 15.54 -2.17
C LEU A 380 22.23 15.02 -1.06
N GLU A 381 23.10 14.07 -1.36
CA GLU A 381 24.05 13.49 -0.40
C GLU A 381 25.02 14.52 0.17
N SER A 382 25.52 15.43 -0.67
CA SER A 382 26.39 16.57 -0.24
C SER A 382 25.68 17.47 0.77
N ARG A 383 24.35 17.47 0.77
CA ARG A 383 23.50 18.16 1.74
C ARG A 383 23.01 17.25 2.87
N LYS A 384 23.66 16.11 3.07
CA LYS A 384 23.38 15.13 4.14
C LYS A 384 21.97 14.53 4.11
N ILE A 385 21.37 14.45 2.92
CA ILE A 385 20.10 13.75 2.71
C ILE A 385 20.40 12.31 2.38
N THR A 386 19.73 11.39 3.08
CA THR A 386 19.82 9.96 2.78
C THR A 386 19.06 9.67 1.49
N VAL A 387 19.76 9.16 0.49
CA VAL A 387 19.20 8.87 -0.84
C VAL A 387 19.38 7.40 -1.19
N SER A 388 18.43 6.86 -1.93
CA SER A 388 18.59 5.61 -2.69
C SER A 388 18.13 5.83 -4.12
N VAL A 389 18.77 5.14 -5.06
CA VAL A 389 18.34 5.10 -6.46
C VAL A 389 17.71 3.74 -6.71
N ARG A 390 16.42 3.76 -7.09
CA ARG A 390 15.66 2.53 -7.33
C ARG A 390 16.15 1.83 -8.58
N GLN A 391 16.54 0.59 -8.45
CA GLN A 391 16.83 -0.26 -9.59
C GLN A 391 15.52 -0.63 -10.30
N THR A 392 15.44 -0.37 -11.60
CA THR A 392 14.29 -0.77 -12.41
C THR A 392 14.22 -2.27 -12.52
N ARG A 393 13.03 -2.82 -12.33
CA ARG A 393 12.71 -4.23 -12.50
C ARG A 393 11.48 -4.38 -13.40
N GLY A 394 11.44 -5.44 -14.21
CA GLY A 394 10.29 -5.76 -15.04
C GLY A 394 10.02 -4.81 -16.20
N LEU A 395 11.04 -4.08 -16.69
CA LEU A 395 10.86 -3.05 -17.73
C LEU A 395 10.24 -3.61 -19.01
N GLU A 396 10.74 -4.75 -19.47
CA GLU A 396 10.34 -5.42 -20.73
C GLU A 396 8.93 -6.01 -20.67
N ALA A 397 8.47 -6.38 -19.46
CA ALA A 397 7.11 -6.86 -19.23
C ALA A 397 6.11 -5.70 -19.00
N ASN A 398 6.51 -4.44 -19.16
CA ASN A 398 5.73 -3.27 -18.73
C ASN A 398 5.23 -3.42 -17.28
N ALA A 399 6.10 -3.94 -16.42
CA ALA A 399 5.85 -4.24 -15.01
C ALA A 399 6.53 -3.26 -14.05
N ALA A 400 7.36 -2.35 -14.57
CA ALA A 400 8.05 -1.37 -13.74
C ALA A 400 7.08 -0.30 -13.21
N CYS A 401 7.51 0.40 -12.15
CA CYS A 401 6.72 1.45 -11.51
C CYS A 401 6.25 2.49 -12.53
N GLY A 402 4.95 2.79 -12.51
CA GLY A 402 4.30 3.71 -13.45
C GLY A 402 3.85 3.09 -14.77
N GLN A 403 4.21 1.84 -15.09
CA GLN A 403 3.89 1.20 -16.38
C GLN A 403 2.57 0.41 -16.38
N LEU A 404 2.00 0.11 -15.21
CA LEU A 404 0.79 -0.70 -15.12
C LEU A 404 -0.40 0.00 -15.80
N ARG A 405 -0.92 -0.63 -16.84
CA ARG A 405 -2.08 -0.16 -17.59
C ARG A 405 -2.73 -1.33 -18.30
N ASN A 406 -3.87 -1.74 -17.80
CA ASN A 406 -4.69 -2.73 -18.45
C ASN A 406 -5.45 -2.12 -19.63
N LYS A 407 -5.42 -2.77 -20.79
CA LYS A 407 -6.15 -2.34 -22.00
C LYS A 407 -7.68 -2.34 -21.80
N PHE A 408 -8.18 -3.21 -20.91
CA PHE A 408 -9.60 -3.38 -20.59
C PHE A 408 -10.06 -2.56 -19.38
N GLN A 409 -9.29 -1.56 -18.97
CA GLN A 409 -9.53 -0.80 -17.73
C GLN A 409 -10.85 -0.04 -17.74
N LYS A 410 -11.30 0.44 -18.92
CA LYS A 410 -12.52 1.24 -19.06
C LYS A 410 -13.80 0.42 -19.17
N SER A 411 -13.72 -0.80 -19.67
CA SER A 411 -14.88 -1.67 -19.89
C SER A 411 -14.63 -3.06 -19.33
N PRO A 412 -15.65 -3.72 -18.75
CA PRO A 412 -15.56 -5.12 -18.42
C PRO A 412 -15.27 -5.96 -19.66
N LEU A 413 -14.65 -7.12 -19.50
CA LEU A 413 -14.56 -8.10 -20.59
C LEU A 413 -15.97 -8.54 -20.99
N VAL A 414 -16.32 -8.33 -22.24
CA VAL A 414 -17.49 -8.96 -22.84
C VAL A 414 -17.08 -10.40 -23.12
N LEU A 415 -17.70 -11.34 -22.43
CA LEU A 415 -17.54 -12.77 -22.72
C LEU A 415 -18.47 -13.06 -23.89
N ASP A 416 -17.94 -13.06 -25.11
CA ASP A 416 -18.59 -13.75 -26.23
C ASP A 416 -18.60 -15.23 -25.88
N SER A 417 -19.78 -15.79 -25.70
CA SER A 417 -20.03 -17.16 -25.29
C SER A 417 -19.47 -18.22 -26.28
N ASP A 418 -18.95 -17.81 -27.45
CA ASP A 418 -18.65 -18.70 -28.56
C ASP A 418 -17.23 -18.67 -29.10
N ASN A 419 -16.27 -18.02 -28.44
CA ASN A 419 -14.88 -17.99 -28.96
C ASN A 419 -13.82 -18.19 -27.85
N VAL A 420 -13.66 -19.41 -27.39
CA VAL A 420 -12.45 -19.86 -26.67
C VAL A 420 -11.37 -20.16 -27.70
N GLN A 421 -10.75 -19.14 -28.24
CA GLN A 421 -9.47 -19.30 -28.95
C GLN A 421 -8.34 -18.98 -27.97
N THR A 422 -7.64 -20.00 -27.57
CA THR A 422 -6.34 -19.96 -26.88
C THR A 422 -5.32 -19.34 -27.82
N GLU A 423 -5.15 -18.03 -27.77
CA GLU A 423 -3.93 -17.42 -28.34
C GLU A 423 -2.76 -17.67 -27.38
N SER A 424 -2.03 -18.75 -27.65
CA SER A 424 -0.67 -18.93 -27.18
C SER A 424 0.20 -17.90 -27.90
N ALA A 425 0.52 -16.80 -27.25
CA ALA A 425 1.49 -15.84 -27.75
C ALA A 425 2.88 -16.46 -27.67
N VAL A 426 3.29 -17.06 -28.77
CA VAL A 426 4.69 -17.38 -29.08
C VAL A 426 5.38 -16.03 -29.33
N ALA A 427 6.21 -15.59 -28.39
CA ALA A 427 7.14 -14.50 -28.63
C ALA A 427 8.23 -15.03 -29.60
N VAL A 428 8.14 -14.64 -30.85
CA VAL A 428 9.22 -14.80 -31.81
C VAL A 428 10.27 -13.75 -31.52
N ALA A 429 11.47 -14.21 -31.19
CA ALA A 429 12.66 -13.39 -31.12
C ALA A 429 13.02 -12.82 -32.51
N CYS A 430 13.28 -11.53 -32.58
CA CYS A 430 14.23 -10.89 -33.47
C CYS A 430 14.94 -9.77 -32.70
#